data_add5b2e39605e0685852a4fed3581b95
#
_entry.id   add5b2e39605e0685852a4fed3581b95
#
_cell.length_a   1.000
_cell.length_b   1.000
_cell.length_c   1.000
_cell.angle_alpha   90.00
_cell.angle_beta   90.00
_cell.angle_gamma   90.00
#
_symmetry.space_group_name_H-M   'P 1'
#
loop_
_entity.id
_entity.type
_entity.pdbx_description
1 polymer ?
#
loop_
_entity_poly.entity_id
_entity_poly.type
_entity_poly.pdbx_seq_one_letter_code
_entity_poly.pdbx_strand_id
1 'polypeptide(L)'
;MKRLLTLYRYAEAQHIDVDLRPMPLAEALSVPLPDGTCAIALDPQKLTGTADETEKLAHELGHCMTGSFYGRYTPLDERGRCETRAERWAIRRVLPYEALKGAMEQGLTEPAQLAEYFEVPEHMIQRAIAYYTGPCGLRFSGPQSEELQR
;
A
#
# COMPACT_ATOMS: atom_id res chain seq x y z
N MET A 1 9.12 7.63 8.38
CA MET A 1 9.60 8.67 7.44
C MET A 1 10.58 8.12 6.40
N LYS A 2 11.51 7.26 6.78
CA LYS A 2 12.48 6.65 5.86
C LYS A 2 11.80 5.85 4.73
N ARG A 3 10.77 5.06 5.06
CA ARG A 3 10.02 4.26 4.09
C ARG A 3 9.19 5.11 3.14
N LEU A 4 8.59 6.17 3.65
CA LEU A 4 7.84 7.14 2.84
C LEU A 4 8.76 7.80 1.82
N LEU A 5 9.94 8.24 2.26
CA LEU A 5 10.93 8.84 1.35
C LEU A 5 11.36 7.86 0.25
N THR A 6 11.51 6.58 0.59
CA THR A 6 11.83 5.54 -0.38
C THR A 6 10.73 5.40 -1.45
N LEU A 7 9.46 5.53 -1.07
CA LEU A 7 8.35 5.52 -2.03
C LEU A 7 8.37 6.73 -2.96
N TYR A 8 8.64 7.92 -2.43
CA TYR A 8 8.78 9.12 -3.27
C TYR A 8 9.93 8.98 -4.27
N ARG A 9 11.06 8.44 -3.83
CA ARG A 9 12.20 8.16 -4.71
C ARG A 9 11.86 7.12 -5.78
N TYR A 10 11.09 6.11 -5.40
CA TYR A 10 10.60 5.12 -6.35
C TYR A 10 9.72 5.77 -7.43
N ALA A 11 8.78 6.62 -7.02
CA ALA A 11 7.92 7.34 -7.96
C ALA A 11 8.75 8.18 -8.94
N GLU A 12 9.73 8.91 -8.43
CA GLU A 12 10.64 9.71 -9.25
C GLU A 12 11.40 8.84 -10.26
N ALA A 13 11.93 7.71 -9.82
CA ALA A 13 12.64 6.77 -10.69
C ALA A 13 11.74 6.17 -11.78
N GLN A 14 10.44 6.06 -11.52
CA GLN A 14 9.45 5.57 -12.49
C GLN A 14 8.84 6.70 -13.33
N HIS A 15 9.33 7.94 -13.19
CA HIS A 15 8.80 9.13 -13.86
C HIS A 15 7.31 9.39 -13.57
N ILE A 16 6.91 9.11 -12.33
CA ILE A 16 5.55 9.37 -11.84
C ILE A 16 5.60 10.64 -11.00
N ASP A 17 4.88 11.67 -11.44
CA ASP A 17 4.76 12.91 -10.70
C ASP A 17 3.79 12.73 -9.53
N VAL A 18 4.21 13.13 -8.33
CA VAL A 18 3.37 13.14 -7.14
C VAL A 18 3.19 14.60 -6.72
N ASP A 19 1.95 15.07 -6.80
CA ASP A 19 1.59 16.45 -6.48
C ASP A 19 0.78 16.50 -5.18
N LEU A 20 1.15 17.42 -4.30
CA LEU A 20 0.45 17.67 -3.04
C LEU A 20 -0.47 18.87 -3.25
N ARG A 21 -1.78 18.64 -3.28
CA ARG A 21 -2.77 19.69 -3.51
C ARG A 21 -4.09 19.42 -2.80
N PRO A 22 -4.84 20.46 -2.43
CA PRO A 22 -6.19 20.27 -1.93
C PRO A 22 -7.09 19.62 -2.98
N MET A 23 -7.87 18.62 -2.54
CA MET A 23 -8.84 17.93 -3.41
C MET A 23 -10.17 17.83 -2.68
N PRO A 24 -11.26 18.42 -3.22
CA PRO A 24 -12.55 18.43 -2.51
C PRO A 24 -13.22 17.05 -2.46
N LEU A 25 -12.96 16.17 -3.43
CA LEU A 25 -13.69 14.90 -3.58
C LEU A 25 -12.84 13.65 -3.33
N ALA A 26 -11.55 13.81 -3.01
CA ALA A 26 -10.67 12.68 -2.81
C ALA A 26 -9.58 13.01 -1.80
N GLU A 27 -8.99 11.99 -1.19
CA GLU A 27 -7.80 12.12 -0.34
C GLU A 27 -6.52 11.84 -1.14
N ALA A 28 -6.63 10.94 -2.10
CA ALA A 28 -5.57 10.54 -3.01
C ALA A 28 -6.18 10.17 -4.36
N LEU A 29 -5.42 10.34 -5.42
CA LEU A 29 -5.89 10.04 -6.77
C LEU A 29 -4.70 9.72 -7.68
N SER A 30 -4.86 8.73 -8.54
CA SER A 30 -3.92 8.44 -9.61
C SER A 30 -4.64 8.50 -10.96
N VAL A 31 -3.97 9.04 -11.97
CA VAL A 31 -4.54 9.17 -13.31
C VAL A 31 -3.53 8.72 -14.37
N PRO A 32 -3.97 7.93 -15.36
CA PRO A 32 -3.13 7.64 -16.51
C PRO A 32 -3.05 8.88 -17.41
N LEU A 33 -1.86 9.13 -17.96
CA LEU A 33 -1.64 10.26 -18.87
C LEU A 33 -1.57 9.77 -20.33
N PRO A 34 -1.84 10.67 -21.30
CA PRO A 34 -1.85 10.27 -22.73
C PRO A 34 -0.53 9.72 -23.24
N ASP A 35 0.60 10.10 -22.63
CA ASP A 35 1.94 9.65 -23.02
C ASP A 35 2.30 8.26 -22.47
N GLY A 36 1.36 7.60 -21.78
CA GLY A 36 1.59 6.29 -21.15
C GLY A 36 2.17 6.35 -19.75
N THR A 37 2.44 7.53 -19.22
CA THR A 37 2.86 7.73 -17.83
C THR A 37 1.65 7.86 -16.90
N CYS A 38 1.89 8.11 -15.63
CA CYS A 38 0.87 8.23 -14.60
C CYS A 38 1.23 9.40 -13.69
N ALA A 39 0.22 10.09 -13.17
CA ALA A 39 0.40 11.12 -12.16
C ALA A 39 -0.43 10.80 -10.92
N ILE A 40 0.07 11.22 -9.76
CA ILE A 40 -0.58 11.01 -8.48
C ILE A 40 -0.79 12.38 -7.82
N ALA A 41 -1.92 12.56 -7.16
CA ALA A 41 -2.19 13.70 -6.29
C ALA A 41 -2.59 13.23 -4.91
N LEU A 42 -2.08 13.87 -3.88
CA LEU A 42 -2.42 13.64 -2.48
C LEU A 42 -2.88 14.96 -1.87
N ASP A 43 -3.95 14.93 -1.09
CA ASP A 43 -4.40 16.10 -0.34
C ASP A 43 -3.69 16.13 1.02
N PRO A 44 -2.73 17.05 1.24
CA PRO A 44 -1.96 17.07 2.48
C PRO A 44 -2.79 17.39 3.72
N GLN A 45 -3.93 18.04 3.56
CA GLN A 45 -4.82 18.36 4.69
C GLN A 45 -5.63 17.16 5.17
N LYS A 46 -5.75 16.13 4.34
CA LYS A 46 -6.49 14.90 4.66
C LYS A 46 -5.59 13.76 5.12
N LEU A 47 -4.28 13.95 5.09
CA LEU A 47 -3.31 12.98 5.60
C LEU A 47 -3.22 13.09 7.11
N THR A 48 -3.30 11.96 7.80
CA THR A 48 -3.29 11.93 9.27
C THR A 48 -1.90 11.70 9.87
N GLY A 49 -0.90 11.53 9.03
CA GLY A 49 0.49 11.32 9.45
C GLY A 49 1.29 10.54 8.42
N THR A 50 2.54 10.24 8.77
CA THR A 50 3.48 9.56 7.88
C THR A 50 2.99 8.16 7.46
N ALA A 51 2.43 7.41 8.39
CA ALA A 51 1.92 6.07 8.11
C ALA A 51 0.76 6.11 7.11
N ASP A 52 -0.17 7.02 7.29
CA ASP A 52 -1.30 7.23 6.39
C ASP A 52 -0.85 7.65 4.99
N GLU A 53 0.10 8.58 4.92
CA GLU A 53 0.69 9.02 3.65
C GLU A 53 1.41 7.86 2.93
N THR A 54 2.14 7.03 3.67
CA THR A 54 2.82 5.85 3.12
C THR A 54 1.82 4.90 2.48
N GLU A 55 0.73 4.58 3.16
CA GLU A 55 -0.32 3.70 2.63
C GLU A 55 -0.98 4.28 1.38
N LYS A 56 -1.39 5.54 1.44
CA LYS A 56 -2.08 6.20 0.32
C LYS A 56 -1.18 6.32 -0.91
N LEU A 57 0.07 6.73 -0.72
CA LEU A 57 1.03 6.82 -1.82
C LEU A 57 1.31 5.45 -2.43
N ALA A 58 1.52 4.43 -1.60
CA ALA A 58 1.75 3.06 -2.08
C ALA A 58 0.55 2.53 -2.87
N HIS A 59 -0.68 2.82 -2.43
CA HIS A 59 -1.89 2.42 -3.11
C HIS A 59 -2.00 3.05 -4.50
N GLU A 60 -1.78 4.37 -4.59
CA GLU A 60 -1.84 5.07 -5.86
C GLU A 60 -0.71 4.64 -6.80
N LEU A 61 0.48 4.40 -6.28
CA LEU A 61 1.56 3.78 -7.05
C LEU A 61 1.16 2.41 -7.57
N GLY A 62 0.41 1.65 -6.78
CA GLY A 62 -0.12 0.35 -7.18
C GLY A 62 -1.01 0.46 -8.42
N HIS A 63 -1.89 1.44 -8.49
CA HIS A 63 -2.69 1.71 -9.69
C HIS A 63 -1.80 2.03 -10.89
N CYS A 64 -0.80 2.89 -10.69
CA CYS A 64 0.13 3.27 -11.75
C CYS A 64 0.94 2.08 -12.27
N MET A 65 1.50 1.29 -11.37
CA MET A 65 2.41 0.20 -11.72
C MET A 65 1.71 -1.03 -12.29
N THR A 66 0.44 -1.24 -11.97
CA THR A 66 -0.35 -2.35 -12.51
C THR A 66 -1.24 -1.95 -13.69
N GLY A 67 -1.32 -0.66 -13.98
CA GLY A 67 -2.23 -0.15 -15.02
C GLY A 67 -3.71 -0.35 -14.67
N SER A 68 -4.04 -0.50 -13.39
CA SER A 68 -5.41 -0.78 -12.95
C SER A 68 -6.14 0.51 -12.63
N PHE A 69 -6.67 1.14 -13.64
CA PHE A 69 -7.46 2.36 -13.52
C PHE A 69 -8.92 2.08 -13.86
N TYR A 70 -9.82 2.86 -13.27
CA TYR A 70 -11.22 2.78 -13.60
C TYR A 70 -11.86 4.17 -13.57
N GLY A 71 -12.94 4.28 -14.31
CA GLY A 71 -13.69 5.52 -14.43
C GLY A 71 -15.09 5.41 -13.82
N ARG A 72 -15.83 6.51 -14.00
CA ARG A 72 -17.18 6.69 -13.47
C ARG A 72 -18.16 5.58 -13.88
N TYR A 73 -18.00 5.04 -15.08
CA TYR A 73 -18.90 4.05 -15.66
C TYR A 73 -18.39 2.61 -15.61
N THR A 74 -17.23 2.40 -15.01
CA THR A 74 -16.67 1.05 -14.86
C THR A 74 -17.56 0.23 -13.91
N PRO A 75 -17.93 -1.02 -14.27
CA PRO A 75 -18.70 -1.88 -13.37
C PRO A 75 -18.03 -2.09 -12.02
N LEU A 76 -18.84 -2.28 -10.97
CA LEU A 76 -18.34 -2.39 -9.59
C LEU A 76 -17.36 -3.55 -9.38
N ASP A 77 -17.60 -4.68 -10.03
CA ASP A 77 -16.71 -5.83 -9.92
C ASP A 77 -15.34 -5.58 -10.57
N GLU A 78 -15.28 -4.84 -11.65
CA GLU A 78 -14.02 -4.42 -12.27
C GLU A 78 -13.29 -3.40 -11.40
N ARG A 79 -14.02 -2.46 -10.77
CA ARG A 79 -13.42 -1.52 -9.80
C ARG A 79 -12.79 -2.28 -8.64
N GLY A 80 -13.49 -3.27 -8.11
CA GLY A 80 -12.98 -4.11 -7.04
C GLY A 80 -11.70 -4.83 -7.42
N ARG A 81 -11.62 -5.34 -8.64
CA ARG A 81 -10.40 -5.97 -9.16
C ARG A 81 -9.24 -4.98 -9.28
N CYS A 82 -9.50 -3.77 -9.75
CA CYS A 82 -8.49 -2.71 -9.83
C CYS A 82 -7.95 -2.33 -8.46
N GLU A 83 -8.84 -2.13 -7.49
CA GLU A 83 -8.47 -1.83 -6.11
C GLU A 83 -7.65 -2.96 -5.48
N THR A 84 -8.04 -4.20 -5.71
CA THR A 84 -7.32 -5.39 -5.21
C THR A 84 -5.92 -5.47 -5.79
N ARG A 85 -5.75 -5.23 -7.08
CA ARG A 85 -4.42 -5.22 -7.72
C ARG A 85 -3.53 -4.13 -7.16
N ALA A 86 -4.06 -2.93 -6.99
CA ALA A 86 -3.31 -1.80 -6.42
C ALA A 86 -2.90 -2.10 -4.98
N GLU A 87 -3.81 -2.61 -4.16
CA GLU A 87 -3.54 -2.98 -2.77
C GLU A 87 -2.47 -4.06 -2.67
N ARG A 88 -2.58 -5.12 -3.47
CA ARG A 88 -1.60 -6.22 -3.46
C ARG A 88 -0.22 -5.75 -3.89
N TRP A 89 -0.14 -4.87 -4.87
CA TRP A 89 1.12 -4.25 -5.26
C TRP A 89 1.71 -3.46 -4.09
N ALA A 90 0.88 -2.62 -3.44
CA ALA A 90 1.31 -1.81 -2.29
C ALA A 90 1.82 -2.67 -1.14
N ILE A 91 1.11 -3.73 -0.80
CA ILE A 91 1.51 -4.68 0.24
C ILE A 91 2.87 -5.29 -0.09
N ARG A 92 3.04 -5.81 -1.29
CA ARG A 92 4.31 -6.43 -1.68
C ARG A 92 5.47 -5.44 -1.70
N ARG A 93 5.20 -4.20 -2.03
CA ARG A 93 6.22 -3.15 -2.07
C ARG A 93 6.63 -2.67 -0.69
N VAL A 94 5.67 -2.39 0.18
CA VAL A 94 5.91 -1.79 1.50
C VAL A 94 6.14 -2.84 2.58
N LEU A 95 5.45 -3.96 2.48
CA LEU A 95 5.45 -5.06 3.45
C LEU A 95 5.81 -6.39 2.76
N PRO A 96 7.01 -6.54 2.17
CA PRO A 96 7.39 -7.80 1.55
C PRO A 96 7.28 -8.96 2.55
N TYR A 97 6.86 -10.11 2.08
CA TYR A 97 6.67 -11.29 2.92
C TYR A 97 7.90 -11.61 3.79
N GLU A 98 9.08 -11.62 3.17
CA GLU A 98 10.33 -11.94 3.91
C GLU A 98 10.65 -10.90 4.98
N ALA A 99 10.32 -9.62 4.74
CA ALA A 99 10.51 -8.56 5.72
C ALA A 99 9.56 -8.71 6.92
N LEU A 100 8.27 -9.01 6.68
CA LEU A 100 7.31 -9.29 7.75
C LEU A 100 7.71 -10.53 8.55
N LYS A 101 8.06 -11.60 7.86
CA LYS A 101 8.51 -12.84 8.49
C LYS A 101 9.73 -12.61 9.38
N GLY A 102 10.73 -11.87 8.86
CA GLY A 102 11.94 -11.55 9.60
C GLY A 102 11.66 -10.70 10.85
N ALA A 103 10.76 -9.74 10.76
CA ALA A 103 10.36 -8.91 11.89
C ALA A 103 9.65 -9.75 12.97
N MET A 104 8.76 -10.66 12.58
CA MET A 104 8.09 -11.56 13.51
C MET A 104 9.08 -12.53 14.20
N GLU A 105 10.05 -13.04 13.46
CA GLU A 105 11.11 -13.89 14.01
C GLU A 105 12.00 -13.16 15.02
N GLN A 106 12.11 -11.83 14.89
CA GLN A 106 12.82 -10.98 15.84
C GLN A 106 11.98 -10.60 17.07
N GLY A 107 10.75 -11.08 17.17
CA GLY A 107 9.88 -10.86 18.30
C GLY A 107 8.82 -9.76 18.13
N LEU A 108 8.72 -9.14 16.97
CA LEU A 108 7.65 -8.18 16.66
C LEU A 108 6.41 -8.96 16.21
N THR A 109 5.54 -9.34 17.15
CA THR A 109 4.42 -10.23 16.88
C THR A 109 3.06 -9.54 16.92
N GLU A 110 2.96 -8.40 17.58
CA GLU A 110 1.71 -7.65 17.65
C GLU A 110 1.54 -6.75 16.42
N PRO A 111 0.31 -6.63 15.85
CA PRO A 111 0.08 -5.74 14.70
C PRO A 111 0.52 -4.30 14.93
N ALA A 112 0.31 -3.76 16.14
CA ALA A 112 0.73 -2.40 16.48
C ALA A 112 2.25 -2.23 16.44
N GLN A 113 3.00 -3.23 16.90
CA GLN A 113 4.47 -3.22 16.84
C GLN A 113 4.98 -3.26 15.42
N LEU A 114 4.39 -4.13 14.59
CA LEU A 114 4.73 -4.24 13.17
C LEU A 114 4.40 -2.95 12.42
N ALA A 115 3.25 -2.34 12.73
CA ALA A 115 2.83 -1.08 12.13
C ALA A 115 3.84 0.04 12.42
N GLU A 116 4.30 0.15 13.67
CA GLU A 116 5.31 1.12 14.05
C GLU A 116 6.65 0.86 13.36
N TYR A 117 7.08 -0.40 13.34
CA TYR A 117 8.34 -0.80 12.70
C TYR A 117 8.35 -0.51 11.20
N PHE A 118 7.26 -0.83 10.50
CA PHE A 118 7.14 -0.62 9.06
C PHE A 118 6.63 0.76 8.67
N GLU A 119 6.27 1.61 9.65
CA GLU A 119 5.76 2.97 9.42
C GLU A 119 4.50 2.98 8.54
N VAL A 120 3.59 2.06 8.81
CA VAL A 120 2.30 1.90 8.12
C VAL A 120 1.16 1.81 9.12
N PRO A 121 -0.10 2.03 8.70
CA PRO A 121 -1.24 1.80 9.59
C PRO A 121 -1.40 0.33 9.95
N GLU A 122 -1.92 0.08 11.14
CA GLU A 122 -2.12 -1.28 11.65
C GLU A 122 -3.01 -2.13 10.73
N HIS A 123 -4.05 -1.54 10.14
CA HIS A 123 -4.93 -2.25 9.22
C HIS A 123 -4.21 -2.75 7.97
N MET A 124 -3.14 -2.07 7.55
CA MET A 124 -2.33 -2.52 6.43
C MET A 124 -1.53 -3.78 6.78
N ILE A 125 -1.02 -3.85 8.01
CA ILE A 125 -0.38 -5.07 8.53
C ILE A 125 -1.36 -6.24 8.50
N GLN A 126 -2.57 -6.04 9.01
CA GLN A 126 -3.61 -7.08 9.04
C GLN A 126 -3.98 -7.56 7.64
N ARG A 127 -4.13 -6.65 6.69
CA ARG A 127 -4.39 -6.98 5.28
C ARG A 127 -3.24 -7.73 4.62
N ALA A 128 -2.00 -7.33 4.95
CA ALA A 128 -0.81 -8.02 4.42
C ALA A 128 -0.75 -9.47 4.90
N ILE A 129 -0.97 -9.70 6.19
CA ILE A 129 -0.98 -11.04 6.77
C ILE A 129 -2.09 -11.89 6.13
N ALA A 130 -3.29 -11.33 5.99
CA ALA A 130 -4.41 -12.02 5.35
C ALA A 130 -4.11 -12.39 3.88
N TYR A 131 -3.48 -11.47 3.15
CA TYR A 131 -3.09 -11.70 1.76
C TYR A 131 -2.05 -12.81 1.65
N TYR A 132 -1.00 -12.76 2.46
CA TYR A 132 0.08 -13.76 2.40
C TYR A 132 -0.37 -15.14 2.87
N THR A 133 -1.20 -15.22 3.90
CA THR A 133 -1.66 -16.51 4.43
C THR A 133 -2.85 -17.10 3.69
N GLY A 134 -3.68 -16.27 3.07
CA GLY A 134 -4.82 -16.69 2.27
C GLY A 134 -4.46 -16.92 0.80
N PRO A 135 -4.63 -15.90 -0.08
CA PRO A 135 -4.37 -16.06 -1.51
C PRO A 135 -2.99 -16.59 -1.87
N CYS A 136 -1.94 -16.22 -1.13
CA CYS A 136 -0.57 -16.66 -1.41
C CYS A 136 -0.26 -18.03 -0.80
N GLY A 137 -1.03 -18.51 0.16
CA GLY A 137 -0.81 -19.81 0.82
C GLY A 137 0.49 -19.90 1.61
N LEU A 138 1.04 -18.76 2.02
CA LEU A 138 2.28 -18.70 2.79
C LEU A 138 2.00 -18.80 4.29
N ARG A 139 3.04 -19.05 5.09
CA ARG A 139 2.94 -19.15 6.54
C ARG A 139 4.01 -18.30 7.20
N PHE A 140 3.66 -17.81 8.40
CA PHE A 140 4.63 -17.22 9.32
C PHE A 140 4.95 -18.23 10.40
N SER A 141 6.24 -18.39 10.73
CA SER A 141 6.69 -19.41 11.68
C SER A 141 6.61 -18.90 13.13
N GLY A 142 6.22 -19.81 14.05
CA GLY A 142 6.18 -19.59 15.49
C GLY A 142 4.76 -19.55 16.06
N PRO A 143 4.59 -19.93 17.34
CA PRO A 143 3.25 -20.04 17.96
C PRO A 143 2.52 -18.69 18.06
N GLN A 144 3.25 -17.58 18.17
CA GLN A 144 2.67 -16.24 18.25
C GLN A 144 2.25 -15.71 16.89
N SER A 145 2.81 -16.25 15.81
CA SER A 145 2.44 -15.88 14.45
C SER A 145 1.09 -16.47 14.06
N GLU A 146 0.67 -17.56 14.67
CA GLU A 146 -0.61 -18.20 14.37
C GLU A 146 -1.81 -17.36 14.81
N GLU A 147 -1.66 -16.58 15.88
CA GLU A 147 -2.72 -15.69 16.35
C GLU A 147 -2.96 -14.53 15.37
N LEU A 148 -1.90 -14.03 14.73
CA LEU A 148 -2.00 -12.95 13.76
C LEU A 148 -2.59 -13.41 12.42
N GLN A 149 -2.58 -14.73 12.15
CA GLN A 149 -3.08 -15.32 10.91
C GLN A 149 -4.58 -15.67 10.99
N ARG A 150 -5.18 -15.57 12.17
CA ARG A 150 -6.59 -15.85 12.43
C ARG A 150 -7.44 -14.57 12.33
#